data_ac6f0b7bf142a6b0b4c9eda4712316d9
#
_entry.id   ac6f0b7bf142a6b0b4c9eda4712316d9
#
_cell.length_a   1.000
_cell.length_b   1.000
_cell.length_c   1.000
_cell.angle_alpha   90.00
_cell.angle_beta   90.00
_cell.angle_gamma   90.00
#
_symmetry.space_group_name_H-M   'P 1'
#
loop_
_entity.id
_entity.type
_entity.pdbx_description
1 polymer ?
#
loop_
_entity_poly.entity_id
_entity_poly.type
_entity_poly.pdbx_seq_one_letter_code
_entity_poly.pdbx_strand_id
1 'polypeptide(L)'
;MRSVLGALSFVVPCVAQAAPDAGVPAVGLPAGPGSSQDQFQRYQQRQQQLDMLPPPNSDTEFLTTPRQSSPTKGCVDVKSLTIEGASHLSAATRAMLSARYTGRCLGVSDFNHALDDVNGAYMAQGHVTSRAYLPEQSLQSGHLRIVVVEGMLTGFQFEGISPRFHEAVAFPGLRDHILNLRDLEQGLDQMNRLPNWSAKMQIVPGGAPGTSAVRIRQPTPGYIHGQIWADNNGQYETGHEAGHAMLIAQDVLGLLDMWSVEYDHSLVGDAGRRGTQYISANGSIPFGKWTVFGGWWMSDDVYHLQTLGEDYRLGGRRKDFRFGVSRVVARNRIGVTTLQAFYELKSFNSTLDRVRLQTQSARQAYVVAQASESLKAWGGIWYMTLGMRFGVGAVGTHSAYDNPGEADPHTQYVKPTLDIDGYKPLPLGLLWHTSVHGEYSTRNQFTTDQLQLGGPYTVRGFLRQMLLGNDGIYIRNDVSWQFAHPGMNHGCGAYAGFCRLFVEGAELYGILDGGMTRAGYRSRALPPALKGGNIAGAGLGIRKTTGSIFWNANITHAIARGPLPHEGWIAAFQAGVRF
;
A
#
# COMPACT_ATOMS: atom_id res chain seq x y z
N MET A 1 -22.82 10.81 -28.20
CA MET A 1 -23.49 10.06 -29.27
C MET A 1 -22.91 8.67 -29.28
N ARG A 2 -23.78 7.69 -29.09
CA ARG A 2 -23.54 6.24 -29.05
C ARG A 2 -22.47 5.73 -28.07
N SER A 3 -22.95 5.44 -26.90
CA SER A 3 -22.73 4.36 -25.94
C SER A 3 -21.87 3.19 -26.42
N VAL A 4 -20.76 2.95 -25.68
CA VAL A 4 -20.18 1.63 -25.51
C VAL A 4 -20.07 1.38 -23.99
N LEU A 5 -21.18 0.92 -23.43
CA LEU A 5 -21.17 0.15 -22.17
C LEU A 5 -20.72 -1.28 -22.56
N GLY A 6 -19.44 -1.56 -22.38
CA GLY A 6 -18.92 -2.92 -22.33
C GLY A 6 -19.26 -3.52 -20.96
N ALA A 7 -20.28 -4.34 -20.90
CA ALA A 7 -20.62 -5.15 -19.75
C ALA A 7 -19.44 -6.08 -19.42
N LEU A 8 -18.80 -5.86 -18.27
CA LEU A 8 -17.98 -6.89 -17.61
C LEU A 8 -18.97 -7.96 -17.10
N SER A 9 -19.20 -8.94 -17.94
CA SER A 9 -19.90 -10.16 -17.54
C SER A 9 -19.02 -10.90 -16.54
N PHE A 10 -19.36 -10.81 -15.27
CA PHE A 10 -18.86 -11.75 -14.27
C PHE A 10 -19.38 -13.13 -14.62
N VAL A 11 -18.54 -13.96 -15.23
CA VAL A 11 -18.80 -15.38 -15.37
C VAL A 11 -18.68 -15.99 -13.97
N VAL A 12 -19.81 -16.06 -13.28
CA VAL A 12 -19.97 -16.97 -12.14
C VAL A 12 -20.07 -18.37 -12.77
N PRO A 13 -19.12 -19.28 -12.58
CA PRO A 13 -19.30 -20.64 -13.06
C PRO A 13 -20.48 -21.24 -12.30
N CYS A 14 -21.53 -21.59 -13.03
CA CYS A 14 -22.64 -22.40 -12.56
C CYS A 14 -22.05 -23.78 -12.17
N VAL A 15 -21.84 -24.01 -10.88
CA VAL A 15 -21.38 -25.31 -10.37
C VAL A 15 -22.59 -26.24 -10.38
N ALA A 16 -22.58 -27.20 -11.31
CA ALA A 16 -23.48 -28.33 -11.26
C ALA A 16 -23.32 -29.04 -9.91
N GLN A 17 -24.42 -29.14 -9.16
CA GLN A 17 -24.51 -29.95 -7.95
C GLN A 17 -24.33 -31.42 -8.31
N ALA A 18 -23.17 -31.98 -7.99
CA ALA A 18 -23.02 -33.43 -7.90
C ALA A 18 -23.66 -33.90 -6.59
N ALA A 19 -24.49 -34.92 -6.66
CA ALA A 19 -25.13 -35.57 -5.53
C ALA A 19 -24.09 -36.03 -4.49
N PRO A 20 -24.42 -36.04 -3.19
CA PRO A 20 -23.48 -36.46 -2.15
C PRO A 20 -23.26 -37.97 -2.20
N ASP A 21 -22.06 -38.38 -2.59
CA ASP A 21 -21.55 -39.68 -2.23
C ASP A 21 -21.41 -39.76 -0.70
N ALA A 22 -22.08 -40.70 -0.08
CA ALA A 22 -21.95 -41.01 1.34
C ALA A 22 -20.59 -41.66 1.60
N GLY A 23 -19.55 -40.87 1.56
CA GLY A 23 -18.18 -41.26 1.89
C GLY A 23 -17.67 -40.44 3.07
N VAL A 24 -17.09 -41.11 4.03
CA VAL A 24 -16.34 -40.69 5.23
C VAL A 24 -16.19 -39.17 5.32
N PRO A 25 -16.62 -38.48 6.40
CA PRO A 25 -16.48 -37.04 6.52
C PRO A 25 -15.01 -36.70 6.29
N ALA A 26 -14.74 -35.90 5.28
CA ALA A 26 -13.41 -35.36 5.05
C ALA A 26 -13.05 -34.55 6.31
N VAL A 27 -12.24 -35.15 7.16
CA VAL A 27 -11.65 -34.47 8.30
C VAL A 27 -10.74 -33.42 7.67
N GLY A 28 -11.27 -32.20 7.52
CA GLY A 28 -10.43 -31.04 7.24
C GLY A 28 -9.37 -31.02 8.33
N LEU A 29 -8.10 -31.08 7.96
CA LEU A 29 -7.05 -30.90 8.96
C LEU A 29 -7.33 -29.51 9.59
N PRO A 30 -7.40 -29.42 10.92
CA PRO A 30 -7.47 -28.13 11.56
C PRO A 30 -6.32 -27.29 11.00
N ALA A 31 -6.58 -26.03 10.76
CA ALA A 31 -5.53 -25.08 10.38
C ALA A 31 -4.35 -25.30 11.33
N GLY A 32 -3.15 -25.47 10.79
CA GLY A 32 -1.97 -25.70 11.62
C GLY A 32 -1.77 -24.57 12.64
N PRO A 33 -0.97 -24.81 13.72
CA PRO A 33 -0.73 -23.78 14.73
C PRO A 33 -0.27 -22.49 14.05
N GLY A 34 -0.90 -21.37 14.38
CA GLY A 34 -0.52 -20.06 13.91
C GLY A 34 -1.12 -19.60 12.58
N SER A 35 -2.03 -20.34 11.95
CA SER A 35 -2.52 -20.00 10.62
C SER A 35 -3.31 -18.67 10.55
N SER A 36 -4.13 -18.32 11.54
CA SER A 36 -4.79 -17.00 11.55
C SER A 36 -3.81 -15.88 11.91
N GLN A 37 -2.89 -16.15 12.81
CA GLN A 37 -1.82 -15.22 13.15
C GLN A 37 -0.89 -14.99 11.97
N ASP A 38 -0.60 -16.03 11.18
CA ASP A 38 0.13 -15.90 9.92
C ASP A 38 -0.62 -15.02 8.90
N GLN A 39 -1.94 -15.18 8.79
CA GLN A 39 -2.77 -14.30 7.96
C GLN A 39 -2.76 -12.85 8.47
N PHE A 40 -2.91 -12.66 9.79
CA PHE A 40 -2.85 -11.36 10.43
C PHE A 40 -1.50 -10.69 10.19
N GLN A 41 -0.39 -11.40 10.42
CA GLN A 41 0.96 -10.90 10.16
C GLN A 41 1.16 -10.49 8.69
N ARG A 42 0.71 -11.30 7.73
CA ARG A 42 0.78 -10.97 6.30
C ARG A 42 -0.08 -9.76 5.97
N TYR A 43 -1.26 -9.67 6.57
CA TYR A 43 -2.13 -8.52 6.42
C TYR A 43 -1.47 -7.25 6.97
N GLN A 44 -0.91 -7.29 8.18
CA GLN A 44 -0.19 -6.18 8.80
C GLN A 44 1.03 -5.77 7.97
N GLN A 45 1.85 -6.73 7.54
CA GLN A 45 3.00 -6.45 6.68
C GLN A 45 2.58 -5.79 5.37
N ARG A 46 1.46 -6.21 4.79
CA ARG A 46 0.91 -5.61 3.58
C ARG A 46 0.39 -4.19 3.83
N GLN A 47 -0.33 -3.95 4.93
CA GLN A 47 -0.75 -2.59 5.31
C GLN A 47 0.45 -1.68 5.51
N GLN A 48 1.47 -2.12 6.23
CA GLN A 48 2.71 -1.36 6.39
C GLN A 48 3.41 -1.06 5.07
N GLN A 49 3.38 -1.98 4.10
CA GLN A 49 3.90 -1.73 2.75
C GLN A 49 3.08 -0.67 2.01
N LEU A 50 1.75 -0.74 2.09
CA LEU A 50 0.86 0.28 1.50
C LEU A 50 1.08 1.66 2.13
N ASP A 51 1.22 1.73 3.45
CA ASP A 51 1.47 2.98 4.19
C ASP A 51 2.83 3.61 3.83
N MET A 52 3.81 2.81 3.40
CA MET A 52 5.09 3.32 2.91
C MET A 52 5.04 3.80 1.46
N LEU A 53 4.00 3.48 0.70
CA LEU A 53 3.88 3.94 -0.68
C LEU A 53 3.43 5.41 -0.70
N PRO A 54 4.10 6.27 -1.46
CA PRO A 54 3.66 7.64 -1.62
C PRO A 54 2.29 7.67 -2.30
N PRO A 55 1.39 8.56 -1.89
CA PRO A 55 0.11 8.74 -2.57
C PRO A 55 0.35 9.22 -4.01
N PRO A 56 -0.54 8.91 -4.96
CA PRO A 56 -0.51 9.55 -6.27
C PRO A 56 -0.70 11.05 -6.07
N ASN A 57 0.09 11.85 -6.80
CA ASN A 57 0.14 13.29 -6.61
C ASN A 57 -1.24 13.93 -6.52
N SER A 58 -1.44 14.79 -5.53
CA SER A 58 -2.57 15.70 -5.45
C SER A 58 -2.46 16.73 -6.59
N ASP A 59 -3.61 17.13 -7.14
CA ASP A 59 -3.68 18.16 -8.15
C ASP A 59 -3.19 19.50 -7.55
N THR A 60 -1.94 19.84 -7.80
CA THR A 60 -1.46 21.19 -7.57
C THR A 60 -1.97 22.01 -8.74
N GLU A 61 -3.13 22.63 -8.58
CA GLU A 61 -3.64 23.59 -9.56
C GLU A 61 -2.72 24.80 -9.59
N PHE A 62 -1.88 24.87 -10.61
CA PHE A 62 -1.27 26.14 -10.97
C PHE A 62 -2.29 26.93 -11.77
N LEU A 63 -2.78 28.02 -11.21
CA LEU A 63 -3.59 29.00 -11.91
C LEU A 63 -2.74 29.59 -13.03
N THR A 64 -2.83 29.03 -14.22
CA THR A 64 -2.37 29.67 -15.46
C THR A 64 -3.42 30.71 -15.81
N THR A 65 -3.12 31.96 -15.59
CA THR A 65 -3.98 33.06 -16.04
C THR A 65 -3.95 33.08 -17.57
N PRO A 66 -5.09 32.87 -18.26
CA PRO A 66 -5.13 32.99 -19.70
C PRO A 66 -4.80 34.44 -20.09
N ARG A 67 -3.72 34.62 -20.84
CA ARG A 67 -3.48 35.94 -21.46
C ARG A 67 -4.46 36.10 -22.61
N GLN A 68 -5.27 37.14 -22.54
CA GLN A 68 -6.11 37.54 -23.66
C GLN A 68 -5.23 38.02 -24.82
N SER A 69 -5.34 37.33 -25.96
CA SER A 69 -4.73 37.75 -27.22
C SER A 69 -5.56 38.83 -27.84
N SER A 70 -5.00 40.07 -27.97
CA SER A 70 -5.59 41.12 -28.80
C SER A 70 -5.16 40.88 -30.25
N PRO A 71 -6.06 40.99 -31.22
CA PRO A 71 -5.71 40.90 -32.64
C PRO A 71 -4.84 42.08 -33.05
N THR A 72 -3.61 41.83 -33.43
CA THR A 72 -2.66 42.85 -33.90
C THR A 72 -2.48 42.72 -35.41
N LYS A 73 -2.61 43.80 -36.14
CA LYS A 73 -2.31 43.87 -37.57
C LYS A 73 -0.80 44.00 -37.76
N GLY A 74 -0.21 43.03 -38.45
CA GLY A 74 1.19 43.00 -38.84
C GLY A 74 1.91 41.74 -38.33
N CYS A 75 2.77 41.14 -39.14
CA CYS A 75 3.62 40.02 -38.79
C CYS A 75 5.06 40.26 -39.29
N VAL A 76 6.01 39.53 -38.73
CA VAL A 76 7.44 39.55 -39.07
C VAL A 76 7.86 38.18 -39.57
N ASP A 77 8.58 38.13 -40.69
CA ASP A 77 9.13 36.88 -41.22
C ASP A 77 10.29 36.43 -40.34
N VAL A 78 10.10 35.27 -39.62
CA VAL A 78 11.11 34.70 -38.77
C VAL A 78 11.85 33.58 -39.51
N LYS A 79 13.15 33.82 -39.82
CA LYS A 79 14.05 32.90 -40.53
C LYS A 79 14.72 31.93 -39.59
N SER A 80 14.96 32.32 -38.33
CA SER A 80 15.57 31.49 -37.31
C SER A 80 15.10 31.87 -35.90
N LEU A 81 15.01 30.86 -35.02
CA LEU A 81 14.69 31.02 -33.60
C LEU A 81 15.82 30.44 -32.76
N THR A 82 16.35 31.27 -31.85
CA THR A 82 17.34 30.81 -30.85
C THR A 82 16.72 30.90 -29.47
N ILE A 83 16.86 29.82 -28.66
CA ILE A 83 16.43 29.77 -27.25
C ILE A 83 17.69 29.74 -26.39
N GLU A 84 18.01 30.85 -25.74
CA GLU A 84 19.19 31.03 -24.87
C GLU A 84 18.84 30.77 -23.40
N GLY A 85 19.82 30.31 -22.59
CA GLY A 85 19.63 30.04 -21.16
C GLY A 85 18.79 28.80 -20.84
N ALA A 86 18.44 27.99 -21.85
CA ALA A 86 17.60 26.83 -21.72
C ALA A 86 18.44 25.55 -21.54
N SER A 87 19.23 25.47 -20.43
CA SER A 87 20.17 24.37 -20.20
C SER A 87 19.45 23.03 -19.89
N HIS A 88 18.25 23.09 -19.31
CA HIS A 88 17.46 21.92 -18.95
C HIS A 88 16.46 21.45 -20.02
N LEU A 89 16.38 22.14 -21.17
CA LEU A 89 15.65 21.61 -22.33
C LEU A 89 16.57 20.75 -23.20
N SER A 90 16.10 19.57 -23.58
CA SER A 90 16.83 18.69 -24.50
C SER A 90 17.07 19.37 -25.85
N ALA A 91 18.15 19.01 -26.53
CA ALA A 91 18.43 19.51 -27.88
C ALA A 91 17.28 19.21 -28.85
N ALA A 92 16.65 18.04 -28.73
CA ALA A 92 15.50 17.65 -29.54
C ALA A 92 14.28 18.56 -29.28
N THR A 93 13.98 18.88 -28.00
CA THR A 93 12.87 19.79 -27.64
C THR A 93 13.14 21.19 -28.16
N ARG A 94 14.36 21.72 -28.01
CA ARG A 94 14.74 23.03 -28.54
C ARG A 94 14.62 23.08 -30.07
N ALA A 95 15.09 22.06 -30.78
CA ALA A 95 14.99 21.95 -32.22
C ALA A 95 13.52 21.90 -32.70
N MET A 96 12.68 21.12 -32.02
CA MET A 96 11.24 21.01 -32.31
C MET A 96 10.52 22.36 -32.13
N LEU A 97 10.80 23.06 -31.03
CA LEU A 97 10.23 24.39 -30.75
C LEU A 97 10.71 25.40 -31.77
N SER A 98 12.01 25.39 -32.08
CA SER A 98 12.58 26.28 -33.10
C SER A 98 11.94 26.04 -34.48
N ALA A 99 11.83 24.81 -34.94
CA ALA A 99 11.24 24.45 -36.23
C ALA A 99 9.76 24.87 -36.35
N ARG A 100 9.02 24.89 -35.25
CA ARG A 100 7.59 25.26 -35.23
C ARG A 100 7.39 26.75 -35.61
N TYR A 101 8.33 27.62 -35.27
CA TYR A 101 8.23 29.07 -35.42
C TYR A 101 9.17 29.65 -36.48
N THR A 102 9.95 28.84 -37.16
CA THR A 102 10.87 29.26 -38.23
C THR A 102 10.20 29.15 -39.59
N GLY A 103 10.54 30.05 -40.54
CA GLY A 103 10.02 30.05 -41.92
C GLY A 103 8.57 30.56 -42.03
N ARG A 104 8.10 31.33 -41.08
CA ARG A 104 6.71 31.78 -40.98
C ARG A 104 6.66 33.28 -40.65
N CYS A 105 5.60 33.95 -41.11
CA CYS A 105 5.28 35.30 -40.67
C CYS A 105 4.57 35.24 -39.32
N LEU A 106 5.21 35.73 -38.25
CA LEU A 106 4.73 35.66 -36.87
C LEU A 106 4.19 37.02 -36.42
N GLY A 107 2.98 37.00 -35.89
CA GLY A 107 2.37 38.17 -35.22
C GLY A 107 2.66 38.14 -33.69
N VAL A 108 2.19 39.18 -32.99
CA VAL A 108 2.37 39.29 -31.52
C VAL A 108 1.79 38.07 -30.77
N SER A 109 0.66 37.55 -31.25
CA SER A 109 0.06 36.33 -30.67
C SER A 109 0.96 35.11 -30.81
N ASP A 110 1.67 34.98 -31.96
CA ASP A 110 2.57 33.84 -32.20
C ASP A 110 3.81 33.93 -31.32
N PHE A 111 4.33 35.12 -31.02
CA PHE A 111 5.40 35.30 -30.05
C PHE A 111 4.98 34.87 -28.64
N ASN A 112 3.75 35.22 -28.22
CA ASN A 112 3.22 34.78 -26.95
C ASN A 112 3.07 33.23 -26.92
N HIS A 113 2.56 32.62 -27.98
CA HIS A 113 2.48 31.16 -28.10
C HIS A 113 3.87 30.50 -28.05
N ALA A 114 4.90 31.10 -28.66
CA ALA A 114 6.27 30.58 -28.58
C ALA A 114 6.81 30.63 -27.15
N LEU A 115 6.55 31.71 -26.41
CA LEU A 115 6.89 31.78 -24.97
C LEU A 115 6.12 30.77 -24.15
N ASP A 116 4.82 30.59 -24.41
CA ASP A 116 3.97 29.64 -23.70
C ASP A 116 4.39 28.18 -23.99
N ASP A 117 4.79 27.85 -25.23
CA ASP A 117 5.31 26.54 -25.59
C ASP A 117 6.64 26.23 -24.86
N VAL A 118 7.55 27.19 -24.78
CA VAL A 118 8.80 27.07 -24.03
C VAL A 118 8.52 26.90 -22.53
N ASN A 119 7.67 27.76 -21.95
CA ASN A 119 7.25 27.64 -20.55
C ASN A 119 6.56 26.31 -20.27
N GLY A 120 5.68 25.86 -21.17
CA GLY A 120 5.00 24.57 -21.09
C GLY A 120 5.98 23.38 -21.07
N ALA A 121 7.06 23.44 -21.87
CA ALA A 121 8.10 22.42 -21.87
C ALA A 121 8.85 22.35 -20.53
N TYR A 122 9.14 23.48 -19.87
CA TYR A 122 9.70 23.53 -18.53
C TYR A 122 8.74 23.02 -17.46
N MET A 123 7.47 23.46 -17.52
CA MET A 123 6.44 23.01 -16.58
C MET A 123 6.18 21.50 -16.67
N ALA A 124 6.21 20.94 -17.88
CA ALA A 124 6.05 19.49 -18.07
C ALA A 124 7.18 18.69 -17.39
N GLN A 125 8.38 19.25 -17.28
CA GLN A 125 9.53 18.64 -16.58
C GLN A 125 9.56 18.98 -15.08
N GLY A 126 8.60 19.78 -14.56
CA GLY A 126 8.54 20.17 -13.15
C GLY A 126 9.25 21.47 -12.81
N HIS A 127 9.85 22.17 -13.78
CA HIS A 127 10.58 23.43 -13.55
C HIS A 127 9.61 24.64 -13.56
N VAL A 128 8.72 24.68 -12.57
CA VAL A 128 7.57 25.61 -12.51
C VAL A 128 7.93 27.08 -12.27
N THR A 129 9.15 27.39 -11.87
CA THR A 129 9.65 28.74 -11.64
C THR A 129 10.48 29.30 -12.79
N SER A 130 10.85 28.47 -13.77
CA SER A 130 11.56 28.89 -14.96
C SER A 130 10.63 29.62 -15.90
N ARG A 131 11.10 30.72 -16.53
CA ARG A 131 10.30 31.58 -17.41
C ARG A 131 11.07 31.98 -18.65
N ALA A 132 10.39 31.93 -19.79
CA ALA A 132 10.85 32.45 -21.05
C ALA A 132 10.42 33.90 -21.21
N TYR A 133 11.31 34.73 -21.73
CA TYR A 133 11.10 36.16 -22.00
C TYR A 133 11.53 36.50 -23.42
N LEU A 134 10.86 37.49 -23.98
CA LEU A 134 11.27 38.11 -25.22
C LEU A 134 12.08 39.37 -24.87
N PRO A 135 13.42 39.38 -25.07
CA PRO A 135 14.22 40.57 -24.81
C PRO A 135 13.98 41.62 -25.87
N GLU A 136 14.35 42.86 -25.58
CA GLU A 136 14.39 43.92 -26.60
C GLU A 136 15.34 43.51 -27.74
N GLN A 137 14.83 43.46 -28.96
CA GLN A 137 15.56 43.02 -30.14
C GLN A 137 15.00 43.59 -31.43
N SER A 138 15.85 43.76 -32.44
CA SER A 138 15.41 44.12 -33.80
C SER A 138 15.12 42.82 -34.58
N LEU A 139 13.91 42.72 -35.09
CA LEU A 139 13.46 41.57 -35.90
C LEU A 139 13.69 41.80 -37.42
N GLN A 140 14.36 42.86 -37.82
CA GLN A 140 14.62 43.16 -39.24
C GLN A 140 15.46 42.10 -39.96
N SER A 141 16.33 41.40 -39.23
CA SER A 141 17.13 40.27 -39.75
C SER A 141 16.34 38.99 -39.91
N GLY A 142 15.11 38.92 -39.36
CA GLY A 142 14.34 37.68 -39.25
C GLY A 142 14.86 36.71 -38.18
N HIS A 143 15.74 37.15 -37.29
CA HIS A 143 16.25 36.33 -36.19
C HIS A 143 15.47 36.64 -34.90
N LEU A 144 14.75 35.63 -34.37
CA LEU A 144 14.03 35.73 -33.12
C LEU A 144 14.85 35.07 -31.99
N ARG A 145 15.04 35.82 -30.91
CA ARG A 145 15.74 35.35 -29.71
C ARG A 145 14.77 35.30 -28.54
N ILE A 146 14.66 34.13 -27.90
CA ILE A 146 13.95 33.93 -26.65
C ILE A 146 15.00 33.65 -25.57
N VAL A 147 14.90 34.32 -24.43
CA VAL A 147 15.79 34.11 -23.28
C VAL A 147 15.01 33.42 -22.17
N VAL A 148 15.55 32.32 -21.63
CA VAL A 148 14.99 31.62 -20.49
C VAL A 148 15.81 31.95 -19.24
N VAL A 149 15.10 32.37 -18.19
CA VAL A 149 15.64 32.47 -16.84
C VAL A 149 15.22 31.22 -16.08
N GLU A 150 16.15 30.33 -15.84
CA GLU A 150 15.91 29.11 -15.07
C GLU A 150 15.82 29.48 -13.59
N GLY A 151 14.71 29.09 -12.95
CA GLY A 151 14.42 29.42 -11.55
C GLY A 151 15.24 28.58 -10.58
N MET A 152 16.13 29.21 -9.81
CA MET A 152 17.03 28.55 -8.85
C MET A 152 16.39 28.49 -7.46
N LEU A 153 16.57 27.37 -6.75
CA LEU A 153 16.15 27.19 -5.37
C LEU A 153 17.26 27.64 -4.41
N THR A 154 16.99 28.68 -3.60
CA THR A 154 17.97 29.22 -2.64
C THR A 154 17.90 28.57 -1.27
N GLY A 155 16.80 27.88 -0.92
CA GLY A 155 16.70 27.15 0.35
C GLY A 155 15.28 26.99 0.86
N PHE A 156 15.18 26.55 2.10
CA PHE A 156 13.94 26.19 2.77
C PHE A 156 13.71 27.03 4.03
N GLN A 157 12.45 27.36 4.30
CA GLN A 157 11.98 28.04 5.50
C GLN A 157 10.96 27.13 6.19
N PHE A 158 11.25 26.69 7.41
CA PHE A 158 10.37 25.82 8.18
C PHE A 158 9.58 26.64 9.21
N GLU A 159 8.26 26.44 9.23
CA GLU A 159 7.34 27.05 10.20
C GLU A 159 6.62 25.93 10.98
N GLY A 160 6.59 26.06 12.32
CA GLY A 160 5.91 25.11 13.22
C GLY A 160 6.74 23.94 13.70
N ILE A 161 7.91 23.68 13.10
CA ILE A 161 8.87 22.66 13.55
C ILE A 161 10.29 23.24 13.57
N SER A 162 11.13 22.68 14.44
CA SER A 162 12.59 22.93 14.41
C SER A 162 13.19 22.15 13.25
N PRO A 163 13.93 22.76 12.34
CA PRO A 163 14.35 22.10 11.08
C PRO A 163 15.35 20.95 11.30
N ARG A 164 16.07 20.88 12.43
CA ARG A 164 17.07 19.83 12.71
C ARG A 164 17.75 19.34 11.41
N PHE A 165 17.56 18.04 11.09
CA PHE A 165 18.06 17.42 9.85
C PHE A 165 17.01 17.30 8.74
N HIS A 166 15.80 17.84 8.93
CA HIS A 166 14.67 17.63 8.01
C HIS A 166 14.99 18.08 6.58
N GLU A 167 15.69 19.23 6.41
CA GLU A 167 16.09 19.68 5.07
C GLU A 167 17.04 18.68 4.41
N ALA A 168 18.07 18.23 5.13
CA ALA A 168 19.06 17.29 4.60
C ALA A 168 18.46 15.92 4.26
N VAL A 169 17.44 15.50 5.00
CA VAL A 169 16.79 14.20 4.83
C VAL A 169 15.69 14.25 3.76
N ALA A 170 14.83 15.26 3.79
CA ALA A 170 13.71 15.37 2.84
C ALA A 170 14.15 15.91 1.47
N PHE A 171 15.10 16.85 1.44
CA PHE A 171 15.49 17.63 0.25
C PHE A 171 17.00 17.60 -0.02
N PRO A 172 17.68 16.42 0.00
CA PRO A 172 19.12 16.36 -0.11
C PRO A 172 19.62 16.93 -1.44
N GLY A 173 20.54 17.90 -1.36
CA GLY A 173 21.21 18.47 -2.52
C GLY A 173 20.34 19.32 -3.45
N LEU A 174 19.16 19.79 -3.00
CA LEU A 174 18.28 20.61 -3.85
C LEU A 174 18.62 22.11 -3.81
N ARG A 175 19.34 22.57 -2.79
CA ARG A 175 19.74 23.97 -2.65
C ARG A 175 20.71 24.35 -3.77
N ASP A 176 20.60 25.57 -4.28
CA ASP A 176 21.42 26.14 -5.34
C ASP A 176 21.36 25.40 -6.70
N HIS A 177 20.28 24.65 -6.91
CA HIS A 177 19.96 23.99 -8.18
C HIS A 177 18.67 24.55 -8.76
N ILE A 178 18.41 24.27 -10.04
CA ILE A 178 17.13 24.61 -10.66
C ILE A 178 15.99 23.95 -9.89
N LEU A 179 14.99 24.74 -9.52
CA LEU A 179 13.84 24.22 -8.79
C LEU A 179 13.05 23.21 -9.63
N ASN A 180 12.87 22.02 -9.09
CA ASN A 180 12.01 20.98 -9.65
C ASN A 180 10.90 20.63 -8.67
N LEU A 181 9.66 20.86 -9.07
CA LEU A 181 8.48 20.57 -8.24
C LEU A 181 8.41 19.10 -7.82
N ARG A 182 8.82 18.15 -8.70
CA ARG A 182 8.75 16.71 -8.40
C ARG A 182 9.70 16.28 -7.28
N ASP A 183 10.84 16.93 -7.18
CA ASP A 183 11.77 16.71 -6.06
C ASP A 183 11.24 17.32 -4.76
N LEU A 184 10.56 18.49 -4.85
CA LEU A 184 9.90 19.09 -3.70
C LEU A 184 8.71 18.27 -3.21
N GLU A 185 7.86 17.78 -4.12
CA GLU A 185 6.77 16.86 -3.79
C GLU A 185 7.29 15.59 -3.11
N GLN A 186 8.41 15.05 -3.58
CA GLN A 186 9.03 13.87 -2.97
C GLN A 186 9.44 14.12 -1.51
N GLY A 187 10.10 15.23 -1.24
CA GLY A 187 10.48 15.59 0.12
C GLY A 187 9.28 15.85 1.03
N LEU A 188 8.23 16.49 0.49
CA LEU A 188 6.98 16.71 1.21
C LEU A 188 6.26 15.40 1.54
N ASP A 189 6.27 14.43 0.62
CA ASP A 189 5.70 13.09 0.87
C ASP A 189 6.49 12.35 1.96
N GLN A 190 7.82 12.50 2.01
CA GLN A 190 8.61 11.91 3.11
C GLN A 190 8.24 12.50 4.47
N MET A 191 7.87 13.78 4.52
CA MET A 191 7.35 14.40 5.74
C MET A 191 5.95 13.88 6.07
N ASN A 192 5.04 13.87 5.08
CA ASN A 192 3.63 13.48 5.25
C ASN A 192 3.43 11.96 5.35
N ARG A 193 4.48 11.15 5.18
CA ARG A 193 4.48 9.72 5.48
C ARG A 193 4.29 9.44 6.97
N LEU A 194 4.67 10.38 7.82
CA LEU A 194 4.52 10.25 9.26
C LEU A 194 3.06 10.45 9.66
N PRO A 195 2.47 9.58 10.50
CA PRO A 195 1.11 9.75 11.00
C PRO A 195 0.90 11.14 11.62
N ASN A 196 -0.26 11.74 11.33
CA ASN A 196 -0.65 13.08 11.82
C ASN A 196 0.26 14.24 11.39
N TRP A 197 1.20 14.01 10.48
CA TRP A 197 1.89 15.09 9.78
C TRP A 197 1.03 15.58 8.61
N SER A 198 1.01 16.90 8.42
CA SER A 198 0.24 17.57 7.36
C SER A 198 1.02 18.76 6.82
N ALA A 199 2.30 18.52 6.51
CA ALA A 199 3.19 19.53 5.97
C ALA A 199 2.64 20.06 4.63
N LYS A 200 2.66 21.37 4.49
CA LYS A 200 2.28 22.07 3.26
C LYS A 200 3.45 22.92 2.81
N MET A 201 3.66 22.99 1.49
CA MET A 201 4.71 23.81 0.92
C MET A 201 4.14 24.96 0.10
N GLN A 202 4.88 26.07 0.10
CA GLN A 202 4.63 27.24 -0.74
C GLN A 202 5.94 27.71 -1.35
N ILE A 203 5.97 27.88 -2.66
CA ILE A 203 7.11 28.50 -3.35
C ILE A 203 6.96 30.01 -3.19
N VAL A 204 7.99 30.67 -2.67
CA VAL A 204 8.05 32.10 -2.45
C VAL A 204 9.22 32.71 -3.22
N PRO A 205 9.19 34.00 -3.58
CA PRO A 205 10.33 34.68 -4.19
C PRO A 205 11.59 34.55 -3.33
N GLY A 206 12.73 34.33 -3.96
CA GLY A 206 14.04 34.38 -3.33
C GLY A 206 14.56 35.82 -3.17
N GLY A 207 15.79 35.93 -2.64
CA GLY A 207 16.43 37.24 -2.42
C GLY A 207 16.96 37.92 -3.68
N ALA A 208 17.07 37.22 -4.80
CA ALA A 208 17.58 37.73 -6.07
C ALA A 208 16.62 37.39 -7.23
N PRO A 209 16.63 38.18 -8.34
CA PRO A 209 15.86 37.83 -9.52
C PRO A 209 16.19 36.44 -10.06
N GLY A 210 15.16 35.70 -10.50
CA GLY A 210 15.33 34.32 -10.97
C GLY A 210 15.53 33.29 -9.86
N THR A 211 15.39 33.67 -8.57
CA THR A 211 15.53 32.76 -7.45
C THR A 211 14.20 32.57 -6.72
N SER A 212 14.05 31.40 -6.08
CA SER A 212 12.90 31.03 -5.26
C SER A 212 13.36 30.37 -3.97
N ALA A 213 12.58 30.51 -2.91
CA ALA A 213 12.70 29.71 -1.70
C ALA A 213 11.43 28.88 -1.48
N VAL A 214 11.51 27.84 -0.69
CA VAL A 214 10.36 27.00 -0.35
C VAL A 214 10.05 27.17 1.13
N ARG A 215 8.84 27.63 1.43
CA ARG A 215 8.31 27.70 2.78
C ARG A 215 7.52 26.44 3.07
N ILE A 216 7.89 25.72 4.14
CA ILE A 216 7.23 24.51 4.61
C ILE A 216 6.58 24.84 5.94
N ARG A 217 5.25 24.69 5.99
CA ARG A 217 4.47 24.87 7.21
C ARG A 217 4.02 23.50 7.68
N GLN A 218 4.43 23.13 8.88
CA GLN A 218 4.00 21.93 9.58
C GLN A 218 3.44 22.35 10.95
N PRO A 219 2.16 22.11 11.23
CA PRO A 219 1.62 22.24 12.59
C PRO A 219 2.41 21.34 13.53
N THR A 220 2.58 21.75 14.78
CA THR A 220 3.35 20.98 15.78
C THR A 220 2.83 19.54 15.84
N PRO A 221 3.61 18.55 15.41
CA PRO A 221 3.17 17.16 15.40
C PRO A 221 3.29 16.55 16.80
N GLY A 222 2.41 15.60 17.12
CA GLY A 222 2.67 14.66 18.21
C GLY A 222 3.81 13.72 17.80
N TYR A 223 4.71 13.39 18.73
CA TYR A 223 5.81 12.46 18.47
C TYR A 223 5.46 11.00 18.75
N ILE A 224 4.44 10.77 19.57
CA ILE A 224 4.00 9.43 19.98
C ILE A 224 2.51 9.32 19.75
N HIS A 225 2.10 8.23 19.13
CA HIS A 225 0.72 7.85 18.91
C HIS A 225 0.54 6.40 19.34
N GLY A 226 -0.64 6.09 19.84
CA GLY A 226 -0.95 4.75 20.25
C GLY A 226 -2.36 4.35 19.88
N GLN A 227 -2.59 3.06 19.82
CA GLN A 227 -3.91 2.48 19.75
C GLN A 227 -3.98 1.20 20.55
N ILE A 228 -5.13 0.98 21.18
CA ILE A 228 -5.45 -0.24 21.90
C ILE A 228 -6.81 -0.69 21.37
N TRP A 229 -6.92 -1.97 21.04
CA TRP A 229 -8.20 -2.53 20.58
C TRP A 229 -8.36 -3.98 20.99
N ALA A 230 -9.59 -4.45 20.89
CA ALA A 230 -9.91 -5.86 21.02
C ALA A 230 -10.81 -6.29 19.86
N ASP A 231 -10.68 -7.55 19.47
CA ASP A 231 -11.53 -8.15 18.45
C ASP A 231 -11.74 -9.66 18.70
N ASN A 232 -12.59 -10.25 17.87
CA ASN A 232 -12.85 -11.69 17.84
C ASN A 232 -12.43 -12.31 16.49
N ASN A 233 -11.36 -11.82 15.89
CA ASN A 233 -10.82 -12.32 14.62
C ASN A 233 -9.80 -13.46 14.77
N GLY A 234 -9.53 -13.89 16.01
CA GLY A 234 -8.64 -15.02 16.31
C GLY A 234 -9.20 -16.35 15.86
N GLN A 235 -8.36 -17.39 15.89
CA GLN A 235 -8.80 -18.77 15.65
C GLN A 235 -9.44 -19.37 16.89
N TYR A 236 -10.41 -20.22 16.66
CA TYR A 236 -11.10 -20.91 17.75
C TYR A 236 -10.16 -21.78 18.59
N GLU A 237 -9.20 -22.43 17.94
CA GLU A 237 -8.25 -23.35 18.55
C GLU A 237 -7.21 -22.64 19.44
N THR A 238 -6.76 -21.45 19.06
CA THR A 238 -5.71 -20.69 19.77
C THR A 238 -6.26 -19.51 20.59
N GLY A 239 -7.53 -19.22 20.48
CA GLY A 239 -8.20 -18.10 21.15
C GLY A 239 -8.85 -17.17 20.14
N HIS A 240 -10.16 -17.10 20.22
CA HIS A 240 -11.01 -16.35 19.31
C HIS A 240 -10.96 -14.83 19.58
N GLU A 241 -10.96 -14.46 20.85
CA GLU A 241 -10.87 -13.07 21.31
C GLU A 241 -9.39 -12.68 21.50
N ALA A 242 -9.00 -11.53 20.99
CA ALA A 242 -7.66 -10.98 21.10
C ALA A 242 -7.67 -9.51 21.54
N GLY A 243 -6.67 -9.17 22.33
CA GLY A 243 -6.34 -7.79 22.70
C GLY A 243 -5.04 -7.35 22.04
N HIS A 244 -5.00 -6.11 21.60
CA HIS A 244 -3.92 -5.53 20.82
C HIS A 244 -3.51 -4.19 21.38
N ALA A 245 -2.22 -3.89 21.32
CA ALA A 245 -1.67 -2.58 21.67
C ALA A 245 -0.56 -2.22 20.68
N MET A 246 -0.62 -1.03 20.10
CA MET A 246 0.41 -0.50 19.21
C MET A 246 0.84 0.89 19.63
N LEU A 247 2.14 1.13 19.61
CA LEU A 247 2.76 2.45 19.78
C LEU A 247 3.55 2.79 18.52
N ILE A 248 3.42 4.03 18.08
CA ILE A 248 4.17 4.61 16.97
C ILE A 248 4.91 5.84 17.50
N ALA A 249 6.23 5.84 17.36
CA ALA A 249 7.08 6.98 17.61
C ALA A 249 7.62 7.52 16.29
N GLN A 250 7.48 8.82 16.07
CA GLN A 250 7.82 9.46 14.79
C GLN A 250 8.73 10.64 15.02
N ASP A 251 9.67 10.85 14.09
CA ASP A 251 10.64 11.94 14.09
C ASP A 251 11.42 12.10 15.42
N VAL A 252 11.67 10.98 16.09
CA VAL A 252 12.37 10.97 17.40
C VAL A 252 13.82 11.40 17.24
N LEU A 253 14.46 10.97 16.16
CA LEU A 253 15.85 11.32 15.83
C LEU A 253 15.95 12.65 15.06
N GLY A 254 14.82 13.23 14.62
CA GLY A 254 14.80 14.39 13.74
C GLY A 254 15.16 14.07 12.28
N LEU A 255 15.03 12.79 11.90
CA LEU A 255 15.37 12.25 10.58
C LEU A 255 14.11 11.84 9.79
N LEU A 256 12.94 12.34 10.18
CA LEU A 256 11.65 11.88 9.67
C LEU A 256 11.48 10.36 9.83
N ASP A 257 12.09 9.83 10.86
CA ASP A 257 12.08 8.42 11.23
C ASP A 257 10.73 8.01 11.80
N MET A 258 10.35 6.76 11.57
CA MET A 258 9.15 6.16 12.13
C MET A 258 9.51 4.82 12.77
N TRP A 259 9.07 4.62 13.99
CA TRP A 259 9.24 3.39 14.77
C TRP A 259 7.89 2.93 15.25
N SER A 260 7.62 1.63 15.20
CA SER A 260 6.40 1.05 15.75
C SER A 260 6.70 -0.21 16.54
N VAL A 261 5.97 -0.39 17.62
CA VAL A 261 5.94 -1.63 18.40
C VAL A 261 4.49 -2.03 18.58
N GLU A 262 4.19 -3.31 18.32
CA GLU A 262 2.86 -3.89 18.48
C GLU A 262 2.96 -5.15 19.34
N TYR A 263 1.98 -5.33 20.20
CA TYR A 263 1.82 -6.51 21.04
C TYR A 263 0.37 -6.99 20.99
N ASP A 264 0.19 -8.27 20.69
CA ASP A 264 -1.11 -8.93 20.65
C ASP A 264 -1.13 -10.14 21.54
N HIS A 265 -2.27 -10.39 22.16
CA HIS A 265 -2.47 -11.55 23.03
C HIS A 265 -3.92 -12.04 22.95
N SER A 266 -4.11 -13.35 22.84
CA SER A 266 -5.45 -13.95 22.95
C SER A 266 -6.00 -13.82 24.37
N LEU A 267 -7.26 -13.38 24.49
CA LEU A 267 -7.96 -13.15 25.76
C LEU A 267 -8.70 -14.42 26.21
N VAL A 268 -7.96 -15.52 26.42
CA VAL A 268 -8.55 -16.81 26.82
C VAL A 268 -8.29 -17.12 28.28
N GLY A 269 -9.27 -17.71 28.96
CA GLY A 269 -9.19 -18.05 30.38
C GLY A 269 -8.29 -19.24 30.71
N ASP A 270 -7.90 -20.05 29.71
CA ASP A 270 -7.08 -21.26 29.85
C ASP A 270 -5.73 -21.14 29.15
N ALA A 271 -5.01 -20.03 29.36
CA ALA A 271 -3.75 -19.65 28.71
C ALA A 271 -2.64 -20.74 28.75
N GLY A 272 -2.73 -21.74 29.60
CA GLY A 272 -1.80 -22.90 29.62
C GLY A 272 -2.13 -23.93 28.55
N ARG A 273 -3.35 -23.98 28.06
CA ARG A 273 -3.85 -24.98 27.11
C ARG A 273 -3.96 -24.46 25.69
N ARG A 274 -4.33 -23.18 25.53
CA ARG A 274 -4.41 -22.50 24.23
C ARG A 274 -4.05 -21.04 24.37
N GLY A 275 -3.56 -20.47 23.31
CA GLY A 275 -3.22 -19.06 23.27
C GLY A 275 -2.37 -18.69 22.08
N THR A 276 -2.42 -17.42 21.73
CA THR A 276 -1.55 -16.78 20.76
C THR A 276 -0.94 -15.53 21.38
N GLN A 277 0.34 -15.33 21.15
CA GLN A 277 1.05 -14.11 21.50
C GLN A 277 1.86 -13.65 20.31
N TYR A 278 1.82 -12.35 20.04
CA TYR A 278 2.59 -11.72 18.97
C TYR A 278 3.23 -10.44 19.44
N ILE A 279 4.45 -10.20 19.00
CA ILE A 279 5.17 -8.94 19.19
C ILE A 279 5.88 -8.57 17.89
N SER A 280 5.84 -7.30 17.54
CA SER A 280 6.61 -6.76 16.43
C SER A 280 7.30 -5.45 16.79
N ALA A 281 8.42 -5.18 16.11
CA ALA A 281 9.09 -3.90 16.12
C ALA A 281 9.54 -3.55 14.70
N ASN A 282 9.19 -2.36 14.23
CA ASN A 282 9.52 -1.91 12.88
C ASN A 282 10.12 -0.51 12.91
N GLY A 283 10.96 -0.20 11.93
CA GLY A 283 11.56 1.11 11.79
C GLY A 283 11.81 1.49 10.34
N SER A 284 11.76 2.79 10.04
CA SER A 284 12.11 3.31 8.72
C SER A 284 12.66 4.73 8.80
N ILE A 285 13.65 5.02 7.98
CA ILE A 285 14.32 6.33 7.87
C ILE A 285 14.41 6.69 6.39
N PRO A 286 13.84 7.83 5.96
CA PRO A 286 13.93 8.30 4.58
C PRO A 286 15.21 9.09 4.33
N PHE A 287 15.61 9.18 3.06
CA PHE A 287 16.62 10.09 2.57
C PHE A 287 16.33 10.45 1.10
N GLY A 288 15.71 11.60 0.86
CA GLY A 288 15.27 12.02 -0.45
C GLY A 288 14.33 11.01 -1.11
N LYS A 289 14.78 10.38 -2.18
CA LYS A 289 14.03 9.34 -2.91
C LYS A 289 14.19 7.94 -2.30
N TRP A 290 15.08 7.76 -1.32
CA TRP A 290 15.34 6.50 -0.66
C TRP A 290 14.65 6.40 0.69
N THR A 291 14.33 5.17 1.10
CA THR A 291 13.92 4.85 2.47
C THR A 291 14.59 3.54 2.86
N VAL A 292 15.29 3.55 3.99
CA VAL A 292 15.80 2.34 4.63
C VAL A 292 14.75 1.87 5.63
N PHE A 293 14.47 0.59 5.67
CA PHE A 293 13.48 0.04 6.59
C PHE A 293 13.91 -1.33 7.14
N GLY A 294 13.39 -1.67 8.29
CA GLY A 294 13.59 -2.98 8.89
C GLY A 294 12.49 -3.32 9.87
N GLY A 295 12.40 -4.60 10.21
CA GLY A 295 11.42 -5.08 11.16
C GLY A 295 11.77 -6.46 11.69
N TRP A 296 11.25 -6.74 12.88
CA TRP A 296 11.35 -8.02 13.55
C TRP A 296 9.98 -8.38 14.11
N TRP A 297 9.63 -9.65 13.97
CA TRP A 297 8.36 -10.21 14.43
C TRP A 297 8.58 -11.55 15.14
N MET A 298 7.81 -11.79 16.17
CA MET A 298 7.77 -13.07 16.85
C MET A 298 6.33 -13.43 17.19
N SER A 299 5.95 -14.68 16.94
CA SER A 299 4.70 -15.25 17.45
C SER A 299 4.95 -16.57 18.16
N ASP A 300 4.15 -16.80 19.20
CA ASP A 300 4.04 -18.06 19.92
C ASP A 300 2.57 -18.49 19.95
N ASP A 301 2.31 -19.72 19.50
CA ASP A 301 0.97 -20.30 19.45
C ASP A 301 0.93 -21.62 20.21
N VAL A 302 -0.14 -21.84 20.95
CA VAL A 302 -0.39 -23.10 21.67
C VAL A 302 -1.85 -23.50 21.49
N TYR A 303 -2.09 -24.75 21.16
CA TYR A 303 -3.43 -25.33 21.19
C TYR A 303 -3.38 -26.83 21.46
N HIS A 304 -4.54 -27.40 21.82
CA HIS A 304 -4.70 -28.82 22.10
C HIS A 304 -5.54 -29.46 21.00
N LEU A 305 -5.02 -30.60 20.50
CA LEU A 305 -5.71 -31.41 19.53
C LEU A 305 -6.14 -32.72 20.22
N GLN A 306 -7.45 -32.93 20.35
CA GLN A 306 -8.00 -34.19 20.81
C GLN A 306 -8.21 -35.14 19.63
N THR A 307 -7.50 -36.24 19.60
CA THR A 307 -7.63 -37.28 18.58
C THR A 307 -7.36 -38.65 19.16
N LEU A 308 -8.08 -39.65 18.69
CA LEU A 308 -7.99 -41.04 19.16
C LEU A 308 -8.13 -41.23 20.68
N GLY A 309 -8.83 -40.32 21.36
CA GLY A 309 -9.02 -40.34 22.81
C GLY A 309 -7.89 -39.71 23.63
N GLU A 310 -6.85 -39.25 22.99
CA GLU A 310 -5.70 -38.57 23.60
C GLU A 310 -5.73 -37.07 23.34
N ASP A 311 -5.14 -36.28 24.24
CA ASP A 311 -5.03 -34.81 24.18
C ASP A 311 -3.56 -34.41 23.93
N TYR A 312 -3.26 -33.96 22.72
CA TYR A 312 -1.91 -33.56 22.29
C TYR A 312 -1.76 -32.06 22.34
N ARG A 313 -0.70 -31.57 22.99
CA ARG A 313 -0.34 -30.17 23.00
C ARG A 313 0.52 -29.81 21.78
N LEU A 314 -0.01 -29.03 20.86
CA LEU A 314 0.75 -28.47 19.75
C LEU A 314 1.23 -27.06 20.11
N GLY A 315 2.46 -26.75 19.74
CA GLY A 315 3.05 -25.42 19.89
C GLY A 315 3.75 -24.99 18.63
N GLY A 316 3.68 -23.70 18.32
CA GLY A 316 4.41 -23.06 17.23
C GLY A 316 5.13 -21.83 17.71
N ARG A 317 6.40 -21.67 17.35
CA ARG A 317 7.14 -20.43 17.53
C ARG A 317 7.70 -19.98 16.21
N ARG A 318 7.39 -18.76 15.83
CA ARG A 318 7.91 -18.14 14.62
C ARG A 318 8.67 -16.87 14.94
N LYS A 319 9.75 -16.61 14.20
CA LYS A 319 10.55 -15.40 14.25
C LYS A 319 10.90 -15.00 12.83
N ASP A 320 10.58 -13.76 12.49
CA ASP A 320 10.87 -13.19 11.20
C ASP A 320 11.70 -11.92 11.40
N PHE A 321 12.67 -11.70 10.54
CA PHE A 321 13.46 -10.49 10.47
C PHE A 321 13.50 -10.01 9.02
N ARG A 322 13.34 -8.71 8.80
CA ARG A 322 13.42 -8.09 7.48
C ARG A 322 14.27 -6.83 7.53
N PHE A 323 15.09 -6.63 6.50
CA PHE A 323 15.84 -5.40 6.32
C PHE A 323 15.97 -5.08 4.84
N GLY A 324 15.75 -3.81 4.45
CA GLY A 324 15.76 -3.44 3.06
C GLY A 324 15.76 -1.96 2.77
N VAL A 325 15.70 -1.67 1.49
CA VAL A 325 15.66 -0.31 0.96
C VAL A 325 14.55 -0.19 -0.07
N SER A 326 13.95 0.99 -0.13
CA SER A 326 13.05 1.39 -1.20
C SER A 326 13.53 2.66 -1.86
N ARG A 327 13.18 2.87 -3.13
CA ARG A 327 13.49 4.08 -3.88
C ARG A 327 12.34 4.47 -4.79
N VAL A 328 11.92 5.72 -4.72
CA VAL A 328 11.05 6.32 -5.75
C VAL A 328 11.89 6.55 -7.00
N VAL A 329 11.57 5.86 -8.08
CA VAL A 329 12.34 5.88 -9.34
C VAL A 329 11.69 6.75 -10.40
N ALA A 330 10.36 6.87 -10.37
CA ALA A 330 9.62 7.74 -11.27
C ALA A 330 8.45 8.41 -10.54
N ARG A 331 8.19 9.65 -10.90
CA ARG A 331 7.07 10.44 -10.42
C ARG A 331 6.56 11.31 -11.55
N ASN A 332 5.28 11.25 -11.81
CA ASN A 332 4.61 12.10 -12.79
C ASN A 332 3.28 12.61 -12.22
N ARG A 333 2.48 13.27 -13.03
CA ARG A 333 1.21 13.87 -12.59
C ARG A 333 0.19 12.86 -12.06
N ILE A 334 0.20 11.63 -12.57
CA ILE A 334 -0.83 10.63 -12.30
C ILE A 334 -0.35 9.48 -11.42
N GLY A 335 0.97 9.31 -11.23
CA GLY A 335 1.47 8.17 -10.49
C GLY A 335 2.89 8.30 -9.98
N VAL A 336 3.24 7.39 -9.09
CA VAL A 336 4.56 7.28 -8.46
C VAL A 336 4.99 5.83 -8.46
N THR A 337 6.15 5.57 -9.09
CA THR A 337 6.75 4.24 -9.16
C THR A 337 7.83 4.10 -8.10
N THR A 338 7.74 3.05 -7.29
CA THR A 338 8.70 2.72 -6.22
C THR A 338 9.26 1.33 -6.45
N LEU A 339 10.59 1.20 -6.36
CA LEU A 339 11.26 -0.11 -6.31
C LEU A 339 11.71 -0.40 -4.89
N GLN A 340 11.55 -1.65 -4.45
CA GLN A 340 12.02 -2.13 -3.16
C GLN A 340 12.87 -3.38 -3.33
N ALA A 341 13.88 -3.52 -2.48
CA ALA A 341 14.65 -4.74 -2.34
C ALA A 341 14.93 -4.99 -0.85
N PHE A 342 14.70 -6.21 -0.37
CA PHE A 342 14.95 -6.55 1.02
C PHE A 342 15.34 -8.01 1.20
N TYR A 343 16.05 -8.25 2.28
CA TYR A 343 16.36 -9.57 2.80
C TYR A 343 15.39 -9.92 3.92
N GLU A 344 14.91 -11.16 3.92
CA GLU A 344 14.00 -11.69 4.94
C GLU A 344 14.54 -13.02 5.46
N LEU A 345 14.61 -13.14 6.77
CA LEU A 345 14.98 -14.37 7.48
C LEU A 345 13.80 -14.83 8.31
N LYS A 346 13.31 -16.04 8.04
CA LYS A 346 12.19 -16.66 8.73
C LYS A 346 12.66 -17.91 9.47
N SER A 347 12.21 -18.07 10.70
CA SER A 347 12.45 -19.28 11.49
C SER A 347 11.15 -19.70 12.15
N PHE A 348 10.75 -20.94 11.97
CA PHE A 348 9.61 -21.51 12.66
C PHE A 348 9.95 -22.87 13.26
N ASN A 349 9.44 -23.10 14.46
CA ASN A 349 9.57 -24.34 15.19
C ASN A 349 8.18 -24.82 15.60
N SER A 350 7.82 -26.03 15.18
CA SER A 350 6.60 -26.70 15.61
C SER A 350 6.93 -27.78 16.62
N THR A 351 6.10 -27.94 17.64
CA THR A 351 6.28 -28.93 18.70
C THR A 351 4.99 -29.73 18.93
N LEU A 352 5.12 -31.00 19.25
CA LEU A 352 4.07 -31.88 19.76
C LEU A 352 4.49 -32.33 21.14
N ASP A 353 3.72 -32.04 22.19
CA ASP A 353 4.04 -32.31 23.59
C ASP A 353 5.46 -31.90 23.98
N ARG A 354 5.87 -30.68 23.50
CA ARG A 354 7.22 -30.10 23.67
C ARG A 354 8.33 -30.78 22.84
N VAL A 355 8.06 -31.88 22.13
CA VAL A 355 9.01 -32.51 21.22
C VAL A 355 8.97 -31.77 19.87
N ARG A 356 10.14 -31.34 19.39
CA ARG A 356 10.24 -30.61 18.11
C ARG A 356 9.89 -31.53 16.93
N LEU A 357 8.95 -31.08 16.10
CA LEU A 357 8.61 -31.71 14.85
C LEU A 357 9.58 -31.21 13.74
N GLN A 358 10.58 -32.03 13.45
CA GLN A 358 11.65 -31.66 12.49
C GLN A 358 11.11 -31.32 11.12
N THR A 359 10.15 -32.09 10.60
CA THR A 359 9.53 -31.93 9.28
C THR A 359 8.64 -30.68 9.17
N GLN A 360 8.25 -30.11 10.31
CA GLN A 360 7.44 -28.88 10.39
C GLN A 360 8.21 -27.70 11.01
N SER A 361 9.53 -27.78 10.99
CA SER A 361 10.42 -26.75 11.54
C SER A 361 11.51 -26.44 10.52
N ALA A 362 11.71 -25.16 10.21
CA ALA A 362 12.75 -24.73 9.30
C ALA A 362 13.24 -23.31 9.60
N ARG A 363 14.40 -22.99 9.05
CA ARG A 363 14.93 -21.65 8.95
C ARG A 363 15.21 -21.33 7.49
N GLN A 364 14.59 -20.28 6.98
CA GLN A 364 14.56 -19.91 5.58
C GLN A 364 15.06 -18.49 5.40
N ALA A 365 15.70 -18.23 4.27
CA ALA A 365 16.15 -16.90 3.89
C ALA A 365 15.66 -16.55 2.49
N TYR A 366 15.29 -15.29 2.29
CA TYR A 366 14.76 -14.79 1.04
C TYR A 366 15.39 -13.46 0.66
N VAL A 367 15.61 -13.28 -0.64
CA VAL A 367 15.78 -11.98 -1.26
C VAL A 367 14.47 -11.65 -1.99
N VAL A 368 13.93 -10.48 -1.71
CA VAL A 368 12.67 -10.04 -2.31
C VAL A 368 12.92 -8.75 -3.09
N ALA A 369 12.45 -8.70 -4.33
CA ALA A 369 12.40 -7.50 -5.16
C ALA A 369 10.94 -7.18 -5.47
N GLN A 370 10.56 -5.90 -5.37
CA GLN A 370 9.20 -5.43 -5.63
C GLN A 370 9.22 -4.15 -6.46
N ALA A 371 8.24 -4.03 -7.35
CA ALA A 371 7.92 -2.80 -8.06
C ALA A 371 6.48 -2.42 -7.72
N SER A 372 6.31 -1.22 -7.19
CA SER A 372 5.00 -0.71 -6.78
C SER A 372 4.66 0.55 -7.55
N GLU A 373 3.40 0.70 -7.92
CA GLU A 373 2.84 1.88 -8.57
C GLU A 373 1.65 2.39 -7.77
N SER A 374 1.72 3.66 -7.36
CA SER A 374 0.59 4.41 -6.81
C SER A 374 0.00 5.24 -7.95
N LEU A 375 -1.23 4.99 -8.34
CA LEU A 375 -1.81 5.52 -9.58
C LEU A 375 -3.19 6.15 -9.36
N LYS A 376 -3.40 7.36 -9.89
CA LYS A 376 -4.71 7.99 -10.01
C LYS A 376 -5.28 7.70 -11.41
N ALA A 377 -6.14 6.70 -11.52
CA ALA A 377 -6.71 6.25 -12.78
C ALA A 377 -8.13 5.74 -12.61
N TRP A 378 -8.89 5.67 -13.71
CA TRP A 378 -10.26 5.12 -13.77
C TRP A 378 -11.23 5.72 -12.75
N GLY A 379 -10.98 6.98 -12.36
CA GLY A 379 -11.77 7.70 -11.35
C GLY A 379 -11.52 7.24 -9.92
N GLY A 380 -10.41 6.58 -9.64
CA GLY A 380 -10.02 6.09 -8.33
C GLY A 380 -8.52 6.21 -8.07
N ILE A 381 -8.11 5.78 -6.88
CA ILE A 381 -6.71 5.64 -6.45
C ILE A 381 -6.39 4.15 -6.36
N TRP A 382 -5.27 3.76 -6.94
CA TRP A 382 -4.84 2.38 -7.04
C TRP A 382 -3.40 2.23 -6.58
N TYR A 383 -3.13 1.19 -5.80
CA TYR A 383 -1.81 0.76 -5.39
C TYR A 383 -1.59 -0.64 -5.93
N MET A 384 -0.59 -0.81 -6.78
CA MET A 384 -0.28 -2.08 -7.41
C MET A 384 1.15 -2.46 -7.06
N THR A 385 1.40 -3.68 -6.62
CA THR A 385 2.74 -4.19 -6.32
C THR A 385 2.95 -5.53 -7.01
N LEU A 386 3.98 -5.59 -7.82
CA LEU A 386 4.49 -6.84 -8.38
C LEU A 386 5.75 -7.22 -7.61
N GLY A 387 5.73 -8.38 -6.99
CA GLY A 387 6.83 -8.89 -6.17
C GLY A 387 7.44 -10.16 -6.74
N MET A 388 8.71 -10.37 -6.43
CA MET A 388 9.42 -11.60 -6.72
C MET A 388 10.24 -11.99 -5.50
N ARG A 389 9.93 -13.14 -4.91
CA ARG A 389 10.64 -13.70 -3.76
C ARG A 389 11.53 -14.85 -4.22
N PHE A 390 12.81 -14.81 -3.85
CA PHE A 390 13.80 -15.83 -4.16
C PHE A 390 14.27 -16.47 -2.85
N GLY A 391 14.00 -17.76 -2.66
CA GLY A 391 14.56 -18.53 -1.56
C GLY A 391 16.06 -18.76 -1.81
N VAL A 392 16.88 -18.37 -0.85
CA VAL A 392 18.34 -18.46 -0.95
C VAL A 392 18.92 -19.37 0.13
N GLY A 393 19.95 -20.13 -0.22
CA GLY A 393 20.74 -20.92 0.72
C GLY A 393 21.74 -20.01 1.45
N ALA A 394 21.31 -19.36 2.55
CA ALA A 394 22.18 -18.50 3.35
C ALA A 394 22.70 -19.24 4.59
N VAL A 395 23.72 -18.67 5.25
CA VAL A 395 24.26 -19.23 6.50
C VAL A 395 23.15 -19.36 7.57
N GLY A 396 23.00 -20.56 8.11
CA GLY A 396 22.02 -20.89 9.13
C GLY A 396 20.63 -21.27 8.59
N THR A 397 20.41 -21.30 7.26
CA THR A 397 19.20 -21.92 6.70
C THR A 397 19.29 -23.44 6.88
N HIS A 398 18.19 -24.05 7.30
CA HIS A 398 18.08 -25.49 7.47
C HIS A 398 16.64 -25.95 7.37
N SER A 399 16.44 -27.19 6.97
CA SER A 399 15.19 -27.95 7.10
C SER A 399 15.52 -29.40 7.43
N ALA A 400 14.50 -30.20 7.74
CA ALA A 400 14.67 -31.66 7.93
C ALA A 400 14.91 -32.41 6.62
N TYR A 401 14.77 -31.72 5.48
CA TYR A 401 14.89 -32.33 4.16
C TYR A 401 16.25 -31.95 3.55
N ASP A 402 17.24 -32.84 3.65
CA ASP A 402 18.58 -32.62 3.07
C ASP A 402 18.54 -32.64 1.54
N ASN A 403 17.73 -33.53 0.94
CA ASN A 403 17.49 -33.67 -0.49
C ASN A 403 15.98 -33.78 -0.73
N PRO A 404 15.22 -32.66 -0.71
CA PRO A 404 13.78 -32.72 -0.82
C PRO A 404 13.34 -33.21 -2.20
N GLY A 405 12.45 -34.22 -2.21
CA GLY A 405 11.75 -34.66 -3.41
C GLY A 405 10.72 -33.60 -3.89
N GLU A 406 10.14 -33.81 -5.07
CA GLU A 406 9.16 -32.86 -5.66
C GLU A 406 7.94 -32.61 -4.74
N ALA A 407 7.57 -33.58 -3.92
CA ALA A 407 6.43 -33.49 -2.99
C ALA A 407 6.79 -32.85 -1.65
N ASP A 408 8.07 -32.77 -1.32
CA ASP A 408 8.54 -32.23 -0.04
C ASP A 408 8.55 -30.70 -0.04
N PRO A 409 8.45 -30.05 1.13
CA PRO A 409 8.60 -28.62 1.23
C PRO A 409 10.05 -28.18 0.97
N HIS A 410 10.22 -27.16 0.15
CA HIS A 410 11.51 -26.57 -0.19
C HIS A 410 11.73 -25.25 0.55
N THR A 411 12.98 -24.98 0.96
CA THR A 411 13.41 -23.67 1.46
C THR A 411 13.82 -22.73 0.31
N GLN A 412 14.16 -23.31 -0.85
CA GLN A 412 14.60 -22.56 -2.04
C GLN A 412 13.56 -22.70 -3.15
N TYR A 413 12.87 -21.60 -3.45
CA TYR A 413 11.87 -21.51 -4.51
C TYR A 413 11.77 -20.07 -5.03
N VAL A 414 11.15 -19.90 -6.17
CA VAL A 414 10.80 -18.58 -6.71
C VAL A 414 9.30 -18.39 -6.57
N LYS A 415 8.90 -17.24 -6.03
CA LYS A 415 7.49 -16.90 -5.78
C LYS A 415 7.19 -15.50 -6.31
N PRO A 416 6.63 -15.35 -7.52
CA PRO A 416 5.98 -14.12 -7.93
C PRO A 416 4.72 -13.86 -7.11
N THR A 417 4.49 -12.58 -6.79
CA THR A 417 3.31 -12.10 -6.07
C THR A 417 2.74 -10.87 -6.77
N LEU A 418 1.42 -10.71 -6.72
CA LEU A 418 0.70 -9.55 -7.20
C LEU A 418 -0.22 -9.06 -6.10
N ASP A 419 -0.12 -7.79 -5.77
CA ASP A 419 -1.02 -7.09 -4.87
C ASP A 419 -1.65 -5.89 -5.58
N ILE A 420 -2.96 -5.72 -5.43
CA ILE A 420 -3.69 -4.55 -5.93
C ILE A 420 -4.64 -4.10 -4.81
N ASP A 421 -4.57 -2.82 -4.45
CA ASP A 421 -5.53 -2.17 -3.56
C ASP A 421 -6.10 -0.94 -4.28
N GLY A 422 -7.43 -0.84 -4.35
CA GLY A 422 -8.11 0.20 -5.10
C GLY A 422 -9.25 0.83 -4.34
N TYR A 423 -9.35 2.15 -4.40
CA TYR A 423 -10.41 2.96 -3.80
C TYR A 423 -11.06 3.79 -4.89
N LYS A 424 -12.33 3.54 -5.15
CA LYS A 424 -13.07 4.23 -6.21
C LYS A 424 -14.39 4.78 -5.71
N PRO A 425 -14.59 6.12 -5.73
CA PRO A 425 -15.90 6.71 -5.53
C PRO A 425 -16.87 6.23 -6.61
N LEU A 426 -18.07 5.85 -6.18
CA LEU A 426 -19.19 5.46 -7.03
C LEU A 426 -20.32 6.49 -6.94
N PRO A 427 -21.29 6.48 -7.85
CA PRO A 427 -22.50 7.27 -7.73
C PRO A 427 -23.22 7.05 -6.39
N LEU A 428 -24.08 7.99 -5.97
CA LEU A 428 -24.86 7.97 -4.73
C LEU A 428 -24.02 8.04 -3.44
N GLY A 429 -22.78 8.55 -3.51
CA GLY A 429 -21.90 8.68 -2.35
C GLY A 429 -21.33 7.34 -1.83
N LEU A 430 -21.36 6.31 -2.66
CA LEU A 430 -20.74 5.03 -2.34
C LEU A 430 -19.23 5.08 -2.57
N LEU A 431 -18.48 4.30 -1.79
CA LEU A 431 -17.06 4.05 -2.00
C LEU A 431 -16.83 2.55 -2.20
N TRP A 432 -16.25 2.18 -3.32
CA TRP A 432 -15.78 0.82 -3.56
C TRP A 432 -14.31 0.71 -3.18
N HIS A 433 -14.01 -0.22 -2.29
CA HIS A 433 -12.67 -0.66 -1.96
C HIS A 433 -12.49 -2.10 -2.41
N THR A 434 -11.44 -2.38 -3.14
CA THR A 434 -11.07 -3.73 -3.58
C THR A 434 -9.63 -4.02 -3.23
N SER A 435 -9.35 -5.26 -2.81
CA SER A 435 -8.02 -5.74 -2.50
C SER A 435 -7.83 -7.11 -3.12
N VAL A 436 -6.86 -7.24 -4.02
CA VAL A 436 -6.50 -8.49 -4.71
C VAL A 436 -5.11 -8.91 -4.27
N HIS A 437 -4.95 -10.19 -4.00
CA HIS A 437 -3.65 -10.80 -3.78
C HIS A 437 -3.54 -12.10 -4.56
N GLY A 438 -2.45 -12.26 -5.29
CA GLY A 438 -2.14 -13.48 -6.03
C GLY A 438 -0.70 -13.91 -5.82
N GLU A 439 -0.49 -15.22 -5.75
CA GLU A 439 0.85 -15.79 -5.63
C GLU A 439 0.97 -17.13 -6.37
N TYR A 440 2.17 -17.38 -6.87
CA TYR A 440 2.53 -18.62 -7.53
C TYR A 440 3.88 -19.10 -6.99
N SER A 441 4.06 -20.40 -6.77
CA SER A 441 5.33 -20.96 -6.33
C SER A 441 5.87 -22.02 -7.30
N THR A 442 7.15 -21.95 -7.57
CA THR A 442 7.80 -22.93 -8.45
C THR A 442 8.00 -24.30 -7.78
N ARG A 443 7.87 -24.38 -6.45
CA ARG A 443 8.04 -25.61 -5.66
C ARG A 443 7.08 -25.66 -4.49
N ASN A 444 6.92 -26.84 -3.89
CA ASN A 444 6.18 -27.00 -2.66
C ASN A 444 6.79 -26.19 -1.53
N GLN A 445 5.92 -25.58 -0.73
CA GLN A 445 6.30 -24.72 0.38
C GLN A 445 5.89 -25.36 1.71
N PHE A 446 6.57 -24.95 2.78
CA PHE A 446 6.06 -25.20 4.13
C PHE A 446 4.70 -24.51 4.31
N THR A 447 3.85 -25.06 5.14
CA THR A 447 2.49 -24.54 5.40
C THR A 447 2.49 -23.08 5.83
N THR A 448 3.52 -22.65 6.55
CA THR A 448 3.73 -21.23 6.96
C THR A 448 3.99 -20.28 5.80
N ASP A 449 4.36 -20.78 4.61
CA ASP A 449 4.59 -19.97 3.41
C ASP A 449 3.49 -20.11 2.35
N GLN A 450 2.60 -21.10 2.51
CA GLN A 450 1.48 -21.33 1.60
C GLN A 450 0.42 -20.22 1.70
N LEU A 451 -0.27 -19.97 0.61
CA LEU A 451 -1.47 -19.12 0.61
C LEU A 451 -2.56 -19.77 1.45
N GLN A 452 -3.14 -18.97 2.32
CA GLN A 452 -4.22 -19.38 3.21
C GLN A 452 -5.48 -18.62 2.83
N LEU A 453 -6.54 -19.32 2.46
CA LEU A 453 -7.83 -18.74 2.09
C LEU A 453 -8.91 -19.16 3.08
N GLY A 454 -9.67 -18.18 3.53
CA GLY A 454 -10.66 -18.29 4.60
C GLY A 454 -10.22 -17.49 5.82
N GLY A 455 -11.14 -16.83 6.48
CA GLY A 455 -10.87 -15.99 7.64
C GLY A 455 -11.00 -14.48 7.39
N PRO A 456 -10.87 -13.68 8.44
CA PRO A 456 -11.17 -12.25 8.41
C PRO A 456 -10.24 -11.44 7.49
N TYR A 457 -9.06 -11.98 7.16
CA TYR A 457 -8.03 -11.24 6.43
C TYR A 457 -7.91 -11.65 4.94
N THR A 458 -8.61 -12.71 4.51
CA THR A 458 -8.60 -13.17 3.11
C THR A 458 -10.02 -13.29 2.53
N VAL A 459 -10.71 -14.39 2.68
CA VAL A 459 -12.11 -14.56 2.25
C VAL A 459 -12.98 -14.70 3.48
N ARG A 460 -13.78 -13.68 3.78
CA ARG A 460 -14.69 -13.66 4.95
C ARG A 460 -15.84 -14.65 4.78
N GLY A 461 -16.42 -15.13 5.88
CA GLY A 461 -17.44 -16.17 5.88
C GLY A 461 -16.91 -17.56 6.29
N PHE A 462 -15.63 -17.61 6.69
CA PHE A 462 -14.94 -18.79 7.22
C PHE A 462 -14.18 -18.38 8.48
N LEU A 463 -14.18 -19.21 9.51
CA LEU A 463 -13.52 -18.94 10.79
C LEU A 463 -12.65 -20.09 11.28
N ARG A 464 -13.16 -21.33 11.19
CA ARG A 464 -12.52 -22.50 11.77
C ARG A 464 -11.61 -23.23 10.79
N GLN A 465 -11.92 -23.14 9.52
CA GLN A 465 -11.18 -23.87 8.50
C GLN A 465 -10.79 -22.97 7.32
N MET A 466 -9.64 -23.26 6.75
CA MET A 466 -9.11 -22.54 5.62
C MET A 466 -8.50 -23.49 4.58
N LEU A 467 -8.47 -23.05 3.34
CA LEU A 467 -7.73 -23.71 2.28
C LEU A 467 -6.27 -23.27 2.31
N LEU A 468 -5.39 -24.23 2.10
CA LEU A 468 -3.96 -24.02 1.95
C LEU A 468 -3.52 -24.36 0.54
N GLY A 469 -2.60 -23.62 -0.02
CA GLY A 469 -2.02 -23.94 -1.32
C GLY A 469 -0.74 -23.18 -1.63
N ASN A 470 0.06 -23.71 -2.53
CA ASN A 470 1.28 -23.06 -2.99
C ASN A 470 0.98 -21.90 -3.94
N ASP A 471 -0.12 -22.01 -4.65
CA ASP A 471 -0.57 -21.06 -5.67
C ASP A 471 -2.00 -20.64 -5.39
N GLY A 472 -2.33 -19.41 -5.70
CA GLY A 472 -3.70 -18.97 -5.62
C GLY A 472 -3.86 -17.46 -5.74
N ILE A 473 -5.11 -17.06 -5.68
CA ILE A 473 -5.52 -15.68 -5.74
C ILE A 473 -6.77 -15.47 -4.90
N TYR A 474 -6.89 -14.33 -4.25
CA TYR A 474 -8.15 -13.89 -3.67
C TYR A 474 -8.43 -12.42 -3.99
N ILE A 475 -9.71 -12.09 -3.93
CA ILE A 475 -10.23 -10.75 -4.05
C ILE A 475 -11.15 -10.46 -2.88
N ARG A 476 -11.00 -9.30 -2.28
CA ARG A 476 -11.90 -8.76 -1.25
C ARG A 476 -12.54 -7.50 -1.79
N ASN A 477 -13.83 -7.35 -1.55
CA ASN A 477 -14.55 -6.16 -1.94
C ASN A 477 -15.42 -5.66 -0.80
N ASP A 478 -15.35 -4.35 -0.57
CA ASP A 478 -16.26 -3.60 0.27
C ASP A 478 -16.89 -2.49 -0.56
N VAL A 479 -18.22 -2.38 -0.52
CA VAL A 479 -18.92 -1.21 -1.05
C VAL A 479 -19.56 -0.52 0.14
N SER A 480 -19.05 0.65 0.50
CA SER A 480 -19.47 1.38 1.70
C SER A 480 -20.26 2.63 1.36
N TRP A 481 -21.14 2.99 2.28
CA TRP A 481 -21.93 4.20 2.28
C TRP A 481 -21.82 4.89 3.63
N GLN A 482 -21.27 6.10 3.61
CA GLN A 482 -21.17 6.93 4.80
C GLN A 482 -22.49 7.61 5.08
N PHE A 483 -23.27 7.08 6.00
CA PHE A 483 -24.58 7.63 6.38
C PHE A 483 -24.46 8.71 7.46
N ALA A 484 -23.40 8.72 8.25
CA ALA A 484 -23.15 9.65 9.34
C ALA A 484 -22.06 10.66 8.95
N HIS A 485 -22.45 11.73 8.26
CA HIS A 485 -21.52 12.77 7.81
C HIS A 485 -20.96 13.63 8.96
N PRO A 486 -19.75 14.23 8.80
CA PRO A 486 -19.24 15.22 9.73
C PRO A 486 -20.24 16.38 9.93
N GLY A 487 -20.46 16.77 11.19
CA GLY A 487 -21.41 17.84 11.54
C GLY A 487 -22.86 17.38 11.77
N MET A 488 -23.15 16.10 11.70
CA MET A 488 -24.48 15.53 11.98
C MET A 488 -24.93 15.70 13.46
N ASN A 489 -24.07 16.31 14.29
CA ASN A 489 -24.28 16.56 15.72
C ASN A 489 -25.54 17.37 16.03
N HIS A 490 -26.03 18.20 15.09
CA HIS A 490 -27.24 19.01 15.29
C HIS A 490 -28.53 18.18 15.48
N GLY A 491 -28.55 16.91 15.03
CA GLY A 491 -29.67 16.00 15.21
C GLY A 491 -29.67 15.21 16.53
N CYS A 492 -28.56 15.20 17.27
CA CYS A 492 -28.36 14.37 18.46
C CYS A 492 -28.76 15.05 19.77
N GLY A 493 -29.11 16.35 19.76
CA GLY A 493 -29.54 17.08 20.96
C GLY A 493 -28.59 16.92 22.15
N ALA A 494 -29.11 16.49 23.29
CA ALA A 494 -28.33 16.26 24.51
C ALA A 494 -27.23 15.18 24.38
N TYR A 495 -27.30 14.33 23.36
CA TYR A 495 -26.32 13.25 23.09
C TYR A 495 -25.25 13.62 22.05
N ALA A 496 -25.05 14.92 21.75
CA ALA A 496 -24.11 15.38 20.73
C ALA A 496 -22.67 14.85 20.94
N GLY A 497 -22.24 14.77 22.21
CA GLY A 497 -20.91 14.20 22.55
C GLY A 497 -20.79 12.72 22.21
N PHE A 498 -21.81 11.93 22.51
CA PHE A 498 -21.88 10.51 22.17
C PHE A 498 -21.90 10.32 20.64
N CYS A 499 -22.75 11.05 19.94
CA CYS A 499 -22.82 10.98 18.47
C CYS A 499 -21.48 11.30 17.81
N ARG A 500 -20.77 12.33 18.27
CA ARG A 500 -19.45 12.68 17.77
C ARG A 500 -18.42 11.57 17.99
N LEU A 501 -18.43 10.96 19.17
CA LEU A 501 -17.45 9.93 19.51
C LEU A 501 -17.73 8.58 18.83
N PHE A 502 -18.99 8.17 18.75
CA PHE A 502 -19.35 6.81 18.38
C PHE A 502 -20.02 6.67 17.02
N VAL A 503 -20.63 7.74 16.47
CA VAL A 503 -21.48 7.65 15.28
C VAL A 503 -20.90 8.46 14.10
N GLU A 504 -20.39 9.67 14.34
CA GLU A 504 -19.89 10.54 13.28
C GLU A 504 -18.79 9.86 12.48
N GLY A 505 -18.96 9.80 11.15
CA GLY A 505 -18.06 9.09 10.24
C GLY A 505 -18.34 7.59 10.11
N ALA A 506 -19.45 7.09 10.71
CA ALA A 506 -19.84 5.70 10.55
C ALA A 506 -20.39 5.43 9.14
N GLU A 507 -20.11 4.23 8.65
CA GLU A 507 -20.52 3.76 7.34
C GLU A 507 -21.10 2.35 7.39
N LEU A 508 -22.09 2.08 6.55
CA LEU A 508 -22.55 0.73 6.24
C LEU A 508 -21.74 0.21 5.06
N TYR A 509 -21.46 -1.08 5.04
CA TYR A 509 -20.76 -1.68 3.90
C TYR A 509 -21.24 -3.09 3.58
N GLY A 510 -21.27 -3.39 2.29
CA GLY A 510 -21.51 -4.72 1.74
C GLY A 510 -20.19 -5.42 1.45
N ILE A 511 -20.14 -6.71 1.71
CA ILE A 511 -18.97 -7.58 1.58
C ILE A 511 -19.20 -8.59 0.47
N LEU A 512 -18.22 -8.75 -0.43
CA LEU A 512 -18.20 -9.83 -1.41
C LEU A 512 -16.76 -10.26 -1.68
N ASP A 513 -16.37 -11.39 -1.12
CA ASP A 513 -15.02 -11.92 -1.22
C ASP A 513 -15.01 -13.24 -1.98
N GLY A 514 -13.90 -13.52 -2.66
CA GLY A 514 -13.72 -14.80 -3.33
C GLY A 514 -12.25 -15.15 -3.48
N GLY A 515 -11.96 -16.42 -3.59
CA GLY A 515 -10.59 -16.87 -3.79
C GLY A 515 -10.50 -18.31 -4.24
N MET A 516 -9.37 -18.63 -4.81
CA MET A 516 -9.03 -19.99 -5.23
C MET A 516 -7.58 -20.28 -4.90
N THR A 517 -7.31 -21.52 -4.48
CA THR A 517 -5.96 -22.01 -4.26
C THR A 517 -5.79 -23.41 -4.80
N ARG A 518 -4.56 -23.75 -5.11
CA ARG A 518 -4.17 -25.10 -5.54
C ARG A 518 -3.13 -25.63 -4.57
N ALA A 519 -3.32 -26.87 -4.13
CA ALA A 519 -2.28 -27.58 -3.43
C ALA A 519 -1.06 -27.75 -4.33
N GLY A 520 0.10 -27.83 -3.70
CA GLY A 520 1.34 -27.88 -4.41
C GLY A 520 1.45 -29.02 -5.41
N TYR A 521 2.47 -28.87 -6.19
CA TYR A 521 2.85 -29.72 -7.30
C TYR A 521 2.67 -31.22 -7.04
N ARG A 522 1.77 -31.86 -7.85
CA ARG A 522 1.65 -33.30 -8.08
C ARG A 522 1.20 -34.24 -6.96
N SER A 523 0.55 -33.80 -5.94
CA SER A 523 -0.01 -34.74 -4.99
C SER A 523 -1.37 -35.31 -5.44
N ARG A 524 -1.36 -36.27 -6.37
CA ARG A 524 -2.54 -37.05 -6.74
C ARG A 524 -3.11 -37.85 -5.56
N ALA A 525 -2.28 -38.12 -4.56
CA ALA A 525 -2.62 -38.92 -3.39
C ALA A 525 -3.24 -38.14 -2.22
N LEU A 526 -3.27 -36.78 -2.25
CA LEU A 526 -3.86 -35.97 -1.20
C LEU A 526 -5.38 -36.08 -1.16
N PRO A 527 -5.98 -36.06 0.05
CA PRO A 527 -7.43 -35.90 0.19
C PRO A 527 -7.94 -34.65 -0.58
N PRO A 528 -9.18 -34.63 -1.08
CA PRO A 528 -9.73 -33.52 -1.83
C PRO A 528 -9.60 -32.16 -1.11
N ALA A 529 -9.77 -32.12 0.19
CA ALA A 529 -9.64 -30.92 1.02
C ALA A 529 -8.22 -30.30 0.99
N LEU A 530 -7.18 -31.11 0.73
CA LEU A 530 -5.79 -30.65 0.63
C LEU A 530 -5.35 -30.38 -0.82
N LYS A 531 -6.22 -30.58 -1.81
CA LYS A 531 -5.95 -30.27 -3.22
C LYS A 531 -6.20 -28.81 -3.60
N GLY A 532 -6.56 -28.00 -2.60
CA GLY A 532 -7.04 -26.65 -2.82
C GLY A 532 -8.52 -26.62 -3.18
N GLY A 533 -9.01 -25.45 -3.62
CA GLY A 533 -10.42 -25.25 -3.96
C GLY A 533 -10.74 -23.80 -4.16
N ASN A 534 -12.03 -23.55 -4.44
CA ASN A 534 -12.59 -22.21 -4.60
C ASN A 534 -13.52 -21.94 -3.42
N ILE A 535 -13.41 -20.76 -2.82
CA ILE A 535 -14.30 -20.30 -1.76
C ILE A 535 -14.77 -18.90 -2.02
N ALA A 536 -15.96 -18.57 -1.56
CA ALA A 536 -16.49 -17.21 -1.61
C ALA A 536 -17.39 -16.94 -0.40
N GLY A 537 -17.42 -15.70 0.04
CA GLY A 537 -18.25 -15.25 1.14
C GLY A 537 -18.86 -13.89 0.87
N ALA A 538 -20.00 -13.66 1.45
CA ALA A 538 -20.71 -12.39 1.38
C ALA A 538 -21.21 -11.99 2.76
N GLY A 539 -21.48 -10.69 2.95
CA GLY A 539 -21.95 -10.19 4.23
C GLY A 539 -22.26 -8.71 4.21
N LEU A 540 -22.60 -8.23 5.38
CA LEU A 540 -22.86 -6.82 5.64
C LEU A 540 -22.15 -6.40 6.91
N GLY A 541 -21.76 -5.16 6.99
CA GLY A 541 -21.15 -4.61 8.19
C GLY A 541 -21.41 -3.13 8.38
N ILE A 542 -21.07 -2.69 9.56
CA ILE A 542 -21.09 -1.29 9.96
C ILE A 542 -19.78 -0.98 10.65
N ARG A 543 -19.16 0.15 10.32
CA ARG A 543 -17.86 0.52 10.89
C ARG A 543 -17.72 2.02 11.05
N LYS A 544 -16.85 2.40 11.97
CA LYS A 544 -16.34 3.76 12.14
C LYS A 544 -14.82 3.68 12.23
N THR A 545 -14.12 4.26 11.28
CA THR A 545 -12.65 4.20 11.19
C THR A 545 -11.96 5.50 11.55
N THR A 546 -12.70 6.59 11.71
CA THR A 546 -12.20 7.95 11.97
C THR A 546 -12.33 8.35 13.45
N GLY A 547 -11.45 9.26 13.89
CA GLY A 547 -11.45 9.81 15.26
C GLY A 547 -10.76 8.93 16.30
N SER A 548 -10.87 9.32 17.57
CA SER A 548 -10.21 8.63 18.69
C SER A 548 -10.82 7.28 19.05
N ILE A 549 -12.11 7.07 18.78
CA ILE A 549 -12.78 5.79 18.96
C ILE A 549 -13.09 5.22 17.58
N PHE A 550 -12.70 3.97 17.37
CA PHE A 550 -13.02 3.22 16.15
C PHE A 550 -13.66 1.88 16.52
N TRP A 551 -14.50 1.38 15.63
CA TRP A 551 -15.14 0.08 15.79
C TRP A 551 -15.59 -0.46 14.43
N ASN A 552 -15.74 -1.77 14.35
CA ASN A 552 -16.23 -2.50 13.19
C ASN A 552 -17.05 -3.70 13.66
N ALA A 553 -18.20 -3.90 13.08
CA ALA A 553 -19.02 -5.09 13.28
C ALA A 553 -19.52 -5.58 11.93
N ASN A 554 -19.40 -6.86 11.67
CA ASN A 554 -19.92 -7.45 10.44
C ASN A 554 -20.45 -8.86 10.67
N ILE A 555 -21.34 -9.26 9.78
CA ILE A 555 -21.85 -10.61 9.69
C ILE A 555 -21.64 -11.13 8.29
N THR A 556 -21.06 -12.32 8.19
CA THR A 556 -20.65 -12.93 6.91
C THR A 556 -21.09 -14.38 6.83
N HIS A 557 -21.25 -14.86 5.62
CA HIS A 557 -21.62 -16.24 5.35
C HIS A 557 -20.91 -16.75 4.10
N ALA A 558 -20.52 -18.01 4.10
CA ALA A 558 -19.92 -18.68 2.94
C ALA A 558 -20.98 -18.94 1.87
N ILE A 559 -20.85 -18.30 0.70
CA ILE A 559 -21.73 -18.54 -0.48
C ILE A 559 -21.21 -19.64 -1.40
N ALA A 560 -19.89 -19.89 -1.37
CA ALA A 560 -19.26 -21.05 -1.99
C ALA A 560 -18.16 -21.54 -1.05
N ARG A 561 -18.20 -22.78 -0.65
CA ARG A 561 -17.30 -23.34 0.40
C ARG A 561 -16.24 -24.30 -0.14
N GLY A 562 -16.32 -24.68 -1.42
CA GLY A 562 -15.41 -25.69 -1.96
C GLY A 562 -15.43 -26.99 -1.15
N PRO A 563 -14.25 -27.51 -0.76
CA PRO A 563 -14.15 -28.72 0.06
C PRO A 563 -14.32 -28.46 1.57
N LEU A 564 -14.51 -27.20 2.01
CA LEU A 564 -14.65 -26.85 3.42
C LEU A 564 -16.05 -27.18 3.95
N PRO A 565 -16.20 -27.54 5.23
CA PRO A 565 -17.49 -27.76 5.86
C PRO A 565 -18.30 -26.48 5.97
N HIS A 566 -19.57 -26.62 6.27
CA HIS A 566 -20.46 -25.48 6.52
C HIS A 566 -20.26 -24.93 7.92
N GLU A 567 -20.00 -23.61 8.04
CA GLU A 567 -19.75 -22.93 9.32
C GLU A 567 -20.91 -22.03 9.79
N GLY A 568 -21.95 -21.85 8.97
CA GLY A 568 -23.08 -20.97 9.29
C GLY A 568 -22.73 -19.49 9.11
N TRP A 569 -23.45 -18.63 9.85
CA TRP A 569 -23.18 -17.20 9.91
C TRP A 569 -22.06 -16.90 10.90
N ILE A 570 -21.14 -16.04 10.51
CA ILE A 570 -20.00 -15.60 11.31
C ILE A 570 -20.15 -14.12 11.61
N ALA A 571 -20.16 -13.78 12.90
CA ALA A 571 -20.14 -12.40 13.37
C ALA A 571 -18.74 -12.02 13.81
N ALA A 572 -18.20 -10.95 13.27
CA ALA A 572 -16.92 -10.39 13.66
C ALA A 572 -17.11 -8.99 14.25
N PHE A 573 -16.33 -8.69 15.27
CA PHE A 573 -16.38 -7.43 15.99
C PHE A 573 -14.96 -6.96 16.33
N GLN A 574 -14.73 -5.65 16.23
CA GLN A 574 -13.53 -4.98 16.65
C GLN A 574 -13.87 -3.63 17.26
N ALA A 575 -13.24 -3.25 18.37
CA ALA A 575 -13.36 -1.91 18.92
C ALA A 575 -12.07 -1.46 19.59
N GLY A 576 -11.78 -0.17 19.52
CA GLY A 576 -10.55 0.37 20.10
C GLY A 576 -10.54 1.89 20.19
N VAL A 577 -9.43 2.35 20.77
CA VAL A 577 -9.16 3.77 20.98
C VAL A 577 -7.79 4.13 20.41
N ARG A 578 -7.68 5.38 19.91
CA ARG A 578 -6.43 6.01 19.47
C ARG A 578 -6.15 7.23 20.32
N PHE A 579 -4.90 7.45 20.63
CA PHE A 579 -4.43 8.58 21.45
C PHE A 579 -3.08 9.12 20.97
#